data_2050558f6f90829e8202719326b2cdb4
#
_entry.id   2050558f6f90829e8202719326b2cdb4
#
_cell.length_a   1.000
_cell.length_b   1.000
_cell.length_c   1.000
_cell.angle_alpha   90.00
_cell.angle_beta   90.00
_cell.angle_gamma   90.00
#
_symmetry.space_group_name_H-M   'P 1'
#
loop_
_entity.id
_entity.type
_entity.pdbx_description
1 polymer ?
#
loop_
_entity_poly.entity_id
_entity_poly.type
_entity_poly.pdbx_seq_one_letter_code
_entity_poly.pdbx_strand_id
1 'polypeptide(L)'
;LLSILPVLATDLSLTDFSFWIGFAAMFAATLFFFNAMNLVADKWKTSMLVSALITAIAALHYYYMRNAAMEGDITTAYRYVDWILTVPLMCVEFYLILKPSGATKSLLWKLIALSVIMLVTGYFGEAGIMGLDAQLWGLASGIAYFWILYEVAMGGAAKLAKSAGGNVESAHKMLVKFVFIGWAIYPIGYMAGTDGWYSSIFS
;
A
#
# COMPACT_ATOMS: atom_id res chain seq x y z
N LEU A 1 -17.77 -9.22 -37.79
CA LEU A 1 -17.06 -8.01 -37.26
C LEU A 1 -17.99 -7.05 -36.56
N LEU A 2 -19.27 -6.92 -37.00
CA LEU A 2 -20.29 -6.04 -36.40
C LEU A 2 -20.88 -6.56 -35.04
N SER A 3 -20.69 -7.86 -34.73
CA SER A 3 -21.18 -8.46 -33.49
C SER A 3 -20.24 -8.28 -32.29
N ILE A 4 -19.04 -7.74 -32.51
CA ILE A 4 -18.04 -7.47 -31.45
C ILE A 4 -18.19 -6.04 -30.88
N LEU A 5 -18.80 -5.13 -31.64
CA LEU A 5 -19.00 -3.73 -31.25
C LEU A 5 -19.86 -3.53 -29.97
N PRO A 6 -20.93 -4.32 -29.70
CA PRO A 6 -21.70 -4.17 -28.47
C PRO A 6 -20.95 -4.61 -27.21
N VAL A 7 -19.92 -5.48 -27.34
CA VAL A 7 -19.10 -5.92 -26.19
C VAL A 7 -18.10 -4.85 -25.76
N LEU A 8 -17.78 -3.90 -26.64
CA LEU A 8 -16.91 -2.75 -26.36
C LEU A 8 -17.69 -1.52 -25.83
N ALA A 9 -19.03 -1.56 -25.90
CA ALA A 9 -19.92 -0.49 -25.49
C ALA A 9 -20.66 -0.79 -24.16
N THR A 10 -20.12 -1.66 -23.32
CA THR A 10 -20.52 -1.66 -21.91
C THR A 10 -20.01 -0.37 -21.30
N ASP A 11 -20.90 0.46 -20.77
CA ASP A 11 -20.60 1.69 -20.07
C ASP A 11 -19.62 1.35 -18.94
N LEU A 12 -18.29 1.49 -19.20
CA LEU A 12 -17.25 1.33 -18.22
C LEU A 12 -17.50 2.36 -17.12
N SER A 13 -17.84 1.91 -15.93
CA SER A 13 -17.97 2.81 -14.80
C SER A 13 -16.63 3.50 -14.54
N LEU A 14 -16.65 4.67 -13.93
CA LEU A 14 -15.42 5.37 -13.55
C LEU A 14 -14.54 4.47 -12.65
N THR A 15 -15.16 3.63 -11.83
CA THR A 15 -14.50 2.66 -10.97
C THR A 15 -13.75 1.60 -11.78
N ASP A 16 -14.40 0.98 -12.79
CA ASP A 16 -13.79 -0.05 -13.64
C ASP A 16 -12.59 0.51 -14.40
N PHE A 17 -12.75 1.75 -14.90
CA PHE A 17 -11.69 2.43 -15.61
C PHE A 17 -10.49 2.75 -14.70
N SER A 18 -10.75 3.15 -13.43
CA SER A 18 -9.69 3.42 -12.46
C SER A 18 -8.88 2.16 -12.12
N PHE A 19 -9.52 0.99 -11.97
CA PHE A 19 -8.84 -0.28 -11.77
C PHE A 19 -7.99 -0.67 -13.00
N TRP A 20 -8.49 -0.41 -14.19
CA TRP A 20 -7.74 -0.68 -15.42
C TRP A 20 -6.49 0.18 -15.55
N ILE A 21 -6.59 1.47 -15.22
CA ILE A 21 -5.42 2.37 -15.16
C ILE A 21 -4.45 1.88 -14.08
N GLY A 22 -4.94 1.52 -12.90
CA GLY A 22 -4.12 0.98 -11.81
C GLY A 22 -3.36 -0.27 -12.25
N PHE A 23 -4.01 -1.23 -12.89
CA PHE A 23 -3.37 -2.41 -13.46
C PHE A 23 -2.26 -2.04 -14.46
N ALA A 24 -2.57 -1.21 -15.45
CA ALA A 24 -1.60 -0.83 -16.47
C ALA A 24 -0.38 -0.10 -15.88
N ALA A 25 -0.60 0.81 -14.93
CA ALA A 25 0.46 1.54 -14.25
C ALA A 25 1.36 0.62 -13.41
N MET A 26 0.76 -0.29 -12.62
CA MET A 26 1.51 -1.24 -11.79
C MET A 26 2.26 -2.25 -12.64
N PHE A 27 1.68 -2.73 -13.74
CA PHE A 27 2.35 -3.63 -14.68
C PHE A 27 3.55 -2.96 -15.34
N ALA A 28 3.39 -1.72 -15.81
CA ALA A 28 4.49 -0.94 -16.39
C ALA A 28 5.60 -0.68 -15.35
N ALA A 29 5.24 -0.35 -14.11
CA ALA A 29 6.20 -0.18 -13.00
C ALA A 29 6.95 -1.48 -12.70
N THR A 30 6.28 -2.63 -12.74
CA THR A 30 6.91 -3.95 -12.58
C THR A 30 8.02 -4.16 -13.60
N LEU A 31 7.72 -3.94 -14.89
CA LEU A 31 8.70 -4.08 -15.97
C LEU A 31 9.87 -3.09 -15.79
N PHE A 32 9.56 -1.87 -15.39
CA PHE A 32 10.57 -0.86 -15.10
C PHE A 32 11.52 -1.32 -13.98
N PHE A 33 11.01 -1.78 -12.85
CA PHE A 33 11.84 -2.21 -11.73
C PHE A 33 12.66 -3.47 -12.03
N PHE A 34 12.12 -4.44 -12.76
CA PHE A 34 12.90 -5.59 -13.23
C PHE A 34 14.06 -5.16 -14.14
N ASN A 35 13.85 -4.24 -15.06
CA ASN A 35 14.93 -3.73 -15.90
C ASN A 35 15.93 -2.90 -15.10
N ALA A 36 15.47 -2.09 -14.13
CA ALA A 36 16.31 -1.26 -13.29
C ALA A 36 17.30 -2.07 -12.44
N MET A 37 17.00 -3.34 -12.12
CA MET A 37 17.94 -4.23 -11.42
C MET A 37 19.29 -4.36 -12.14
N ASN A 38 19.32 -4.25 -13.46
CA ASN A 38 20.53 -4.33 -14.26
C ASN A 38 21.30 -3.00 -14.31
N LEU A 39 20.69 -1.91 -13.89
CA LEU A 39 21.23 -0.55 -13.96
C LEU A 39 21.75 -0.03 -12.62
N VAL A 40 21.46 -0.73 -11.53
CA VAL A 40 21.84 -0.32 -10.17
C VAL A 40 23.00 -1.15 -9.64
N ALA A 41 23.75 -0.58 -8.67
CA ALA A 41 24.79 -1.33 -7.95
C ALA A 41 24.19 -2.53 -7.20
N ASP A 42 24.96 -3.61 -7.02
CA ASP A 42 24.52 -4.88 -6.44
C ASP A 42 23.80 -4.73 -5.10
N LYS A 43 24.23 -3.81 -4.26
CA LYS A 43 23.61 -3.53 -2.95
C LYS A 43 22.15 -3.04 -3.05
N TRP A 44 21.71 -2.54 -4.21
CA TRP A 44 20.35 -2.03 -4.44
C TRP A 44 19.45 -2.98 -5.24
N LYS A 45 20.03 -4.07 -5.81
CA LYS A 45 19.26 -5.01 -6.64
C LYS A 45 18.09 -5.64 -5.88
N THR A 46 18.30 -5.99 -4.59
CA THR A 46 17.23 -6.56 -3.76
C THR A 46 16.09 -5.55 -3.55
N SER A 47 16.40 -4.26 -3.40
CA SER A 47 15.38 -3.21 -3.31
C SER A 47 14.58 -3.12 -4.60
N MET A 48 15.23 -3.09 -5.76
CA MET A 48 14.52 -3.11 -7.05
C MET A 48 13.64 -4.36 -7.23
N LEU A 49 14.12 -5.54 -6.78
CA LEU A 49 13.33 -6.76 -6.82
C LEU A 49 12.08 -6.67 -5.92
N VAL A 50 12.22 -6.14 -4.72
CA VAL A 50 11.08 -5.96 -3.80
C VAL A 50 10.07 -4.98 -4.39
N SER A 51 10.51 -3.86 -4.96
CA SER A 51 9.63 -2.91 -5.65
C SER A 51 8.92 -3.55 -6.85
N ALA A 52 9.62 -4.40 -7.62
CA ALA A 52 9.00 -5.16 -8.71
C ALA A 52 7.93 -6.14 -8.20
N LEU A 53 8.19 -6.83 -7.08
CA LEU A 53 7.21 -7.74 -6.47
C LEU A 53 5.97 -7.00 -5.95
N ILE A 54 6.15 -5.86 -5.27
CA ILE A 54 5.05 -5.01 -4.80
C ILE A 54 4.14 -4.63 -5.97
N THR A 55 4.72 -4.09 -7.04
CA THR A 55 3.95 -3.62 -8.18
C THR A 55 3.34 -4.76 -8.98
N ALA A 56 4.00 -5.94 -9.07
CA ALA A 56 3.45 -7.13 -9.71
C ALA A 56 2.23 -7.67 -8.96
N ILE A 57 2.30 -7.79 -7.62
CA ILE A 57 1.19 -8.22 -6.78
C ILE A 57 0.02 -7.24 -6.93
N ALA A 58 0.28 -5.94 -6.83
CA ALA A 58 -0.74 -4.91 -6.98
C ALA A 58 -1.39 -4.96 -8.38
N ALA A 59 -0.62 -5.15 -9.46
CA ALA A 59 -1.15 -5.30 -10.81
C ALA A 59 -2.16 -6.45 -10.91
N LEU A 60 -1.81 -7.63 -10.39
CA LEU A 60 -2.70 -8.78 -10.39
C LEU A 60 -4.01 -8.50 -9.63
N HIS A 61 -3.91 -7.85 -8.45
CA HIS A 61 -5.08 -7.53 -7.65
C HIS A 61 -5.96 -6.46 -8.29
N TYR A 62 -5.40 -5.44 -8.94
CA TYR A 62 -6.18 -4.47 -9.72
C TYR A 62 -6.95 -5.13 -10.86
N TYR A 63 -6.36 -6.14 -11.51
CA TYR A 63 -7.06 -6.92 -12.54
C TYR A 63 -8.24 -7.70 -11.96
N TYR A 64 -8.06 -8.40 -10.83
CA TYR A 64 -9.14 -9.12 -10.16
C TYR A 64 -10.22 -8.19 -9.61
N MET A 65 -9.83 -7.10 -8.96
CA MET A 65 -10.77 -6.12 -8.42
C MET A 65 -11.62 -5.48 -9.49
N ARG A 66 -11.06 -5.24 -10.68
CA ARG A 66 -11.83 -4.76 -11.82
C ARG A 66 -12.93 -5.76 -12.20
N ASN A 67 -12.61 -7.04 -12.32
CA ASN A 67 -13.60 -8.04 -12.68
C ASN A 67 -14.69 -8.17 -11.63
N ALA A 68 -14.33 -8.20 -10.35
CA ALA A 68 -15.28 -8.21 -9.24
C ALA A 68 -16.19 -6.96 -9.24
N ALA A 69 -15.65 -5.77 -9.48
CA ALA A 69 -16.41 -4.53 -9.58
C ALA A 69 -17.42 -4.56 -10.75
N MET A 70 -17.03 -5.11 -11.91
CA MET A 70 -17.92 -5.27 -13.06
C MET A 70 -19.08 -6.25 -12.79
N GLU A 71 -18.87 -7.23 -11.92
CA GLU A 71 -19.89 -8.20 -11.47
C GLU A 71 -20.74 -7.65 -10.32
N GLY A 72 -20.41 -6.47 -9.79
CA GLY A 72 -21.08 -5.84 -8.66
C GLY A 72 -20.68 -6.40 -7.31
N ASP A 73 -19.56 -7.14 -7.24
CA ASP A 73 -19.04 -7.73 -6.03
C ASP A 73 -18.31 -6.71 -5.14
N ILE A 74 -18.28 -6.99 -3.83
CA ILE A 74 -17.56 -6.19 -2.85
C ILE A 74 -16.05 -6.47 -2.97
N THR A 75 -15.25 -5.44 -3.22
CA THR A 75 -13.80 -5.53 -3.41
C THR A 75 -12.99 -5.48 -2.12
N THR A 76 -13.61 -5.30 -0.95
CA THR A 76 -12.90 -5.12 0.34
C THR A 76 -11.91 -6.24 0.63
N ALA A 77 -12.34 -7.50 0.55
CA ALA A 77 -11.45 -8.64 0.82
C ALA A 77 -10.24 -8.68 -0.12
N TYR A 78 -10.46 -8.42 -1.42
CA TYR A 78 -9.38 -8.39 -2.42
C TYR A 78 -8.35 -7.28 -2.13
N ARG A 79 -8.81 -6.10 -1.71
CA ARG A 79 -7.91 -5.00 -1.31
C ARG A 79 -7.03 -5.38 -0.13
N TYR A 80 -7.62 -5.97 0.91
CA TYR A 80 -6.85 -6.37 2.09
C TYR A 80 -5.91 -7.54 1.84
N VAL A 81 -6.25 -8.48 0.93
CA VAL A 81 -5.32 -9.53 0.48
C VAL A 81 -4.12 -8.92 -0.25
N ASP A 82 -4.33 -7.94 -1.13
CA ASP A 82 -3.24 -7.20 -1.75
C ASP A 82 -2.35 -6.52 -0.70
N TRP A 83 -2.96 -5.74 0.19
CA TRP A 83 -2.23 -4.94 1.15
C TRP A 83 -1.44 -5.77 2.18
N ILE A 84 -1.98 -6.92 2.63
CA ILE A 84 -1.26 -7.78 3.57
C ILE A 84 0.00 -8.41 2.95
N LEU A 85 0.08 -8.46 1.64
CA LEU A 85 1.25 -8.88 0.90
C LEU A 85 2.19 -7.71 0.57
N THR A 86 1.65 -6.59 0.10
CA THR A 86 2.43 -5.47 -0.43
C THR A 86 2.95 -4.51 0.63
N VAL A 87 2.16 -4.21 1.67
CA VAL A 87 2.56 -3.23 2.70
C VAL A 87 3.73 -3.72 3.57
N PRO A 88 3.78 -4.98 4.03
CA PRO A 88 5.00 -5.51 4.66
C PRO A 88 6.23 -5.47 3.75
N LEU A 89 6.08 -5.69 2.44
CA LEU A 89 7.17 -5.54 1.49
C LEU A 89 7.65 -4.07 1.38
N MET A 90 6.76 -3.09 1.49
CA MET A 90 7.17 -1.69 1.59
C MET A 90 7.95 -1.41 2.89
N CYS A 91 7.63 -2.09 3.99
CA CYS A 91 8.43 -2.03 5.22
C CYS A 91 9.84 -2.64 5.00
N VAL A 92 9.94 -3.70 4.18
CA VAL A 92 11.25 -4.26 3.75
C VAL A 92 12.04 -3.23 2.95
N GLU A 93 11.40 -2.43 2.08
CA GLU A 93 12.06 -1.37 1.33
C GLU A 93 12.70 -0.33 2.24
N PHE A 94 12.02 0.16 3.27
CA PHE A 94 12.61 1.06 4.26
C PHE A 94 13.86 0.45 4.89
N TYR A 95 13.79 -0.83 5.26
CA TYR A 95 14.92 -1.53 5.84
C TYR A 95 16.08 -1.67 4.86
N LEU A 96 15.83 -2.08 3.61
CA LEU A 96 16.87 -2.31 2.60
C LEU A 96 17.62 -1.03 2.25
N ILE A 97 16.93 0.09 2.11
CA ILE A 97 17.53 1.39 1.84
C ILE A 97 18.40 1.84 3.01
N LEU A 98 17.98 1.57 4.25
CA LEU A 98 18.70 1.97 5.46
C LEU A 98 19.72 0.95 5.96
N LYS A 99 19.70 -0.28 5.44
CA LYS A 99 20.58 -1.37 5.85
C LYS A 99 22.07 -1.01 5.77
N PRO A 100 22.57 -0.37 4.69
CA PRO A 100 23.96 0.06 4.62
C PRO A 100 24.33 1.11 5.69
N SER A 101 23.34 1.81 6.25
CA SER A 101 23.51 2.84 7.28
C SER A 101 23.28 2.32 8.70
N GLY A 102 23.17 0.99 8.87
CA GLY A 102 23.07 0.36 10.19
C GLY A 102 21.66 0.02 10.65
N ALA A 103 20.65 -0.01 9.76
CA ALA A 103 19.32 -0.47 10.12
C ALA A 103 19.36 -1.93 10.62
N THR A 104 18.71 -2.19 11.74
CA THR A 104 18.67 -3.50 12.39
C THR A 104 17.46 -4.32 11.96
N LYS A 105 17.55 -5.65 12.11
CA LYS A 105 16.37 -6.53 11.92
C LYS A 105 15.23 -6.20 12.88
N SER A 106 15.52 -5.63 14.05
CA SER A 106 14.49 -5.17 15.00
C SER A 106 13.62 -4.06 14.40
N LEU A 107 14.22 -3.10 13.69
CA LEU A 107 13.46 -2.07 12.96
C LEU A 107 12.57 -2.70 11.90
N LEU A 108 13.10 -3.64 11.10
CA LEU A 108 12.33 -4.36 10.07
C LEU A 108 11.11 -5.04 10.67
N TRP A 109 11.31 -5.89 11.70
CA TRP A 109 10.21 -6.63 12.29
C TRP A 109 9.19 -5.75 13.00
N LYS A 110 9.64 -4.62 13.61
CA LYS A 110 8.74 -3.61 14.16
C LYS A 110 7.80 -3.06 13.10
N LEU A 111 8.34 -2.62 11.96
CA LEU A 111 7.53 -2.05 10.88
C LEU A 111 6.58 -3.10 10.28
N ILE A 112 7.05 -4.34 10.06
CA ILE A 112 6.20 -5.44 9.57
C ILE A 112 5.07 -5.72 10.57
N ALA A 113 5.37 -5.88 11.85
CA ALA A 113 4.35 -6.17 12.86
C ALA A 113 3.30 -5.06 12.94
N LEU A 114 3.72 -3.79 12.94
CA LEU A 114 2.79 -2.66 12.92
C LEU A 114 1.93 -2.64 11.66
N SER A 115 2.51 -2.95 10.50
CA SER A 115 1.75 -2.99 9.24
C SER A 115 0.71 -4.13 9.25
N VAL A 116 1.04 -5.29 9.77
CA VAL A 116 0.10 -6.41 9.91
C VAL A 116 -1.03 -6.05 10.89
N ILE A 117 -0.70 -5.47 12.05
CA ILE A 117 -1.71 -5.02 13.02
C ILE A 117 -2.64 -4.00 12.38
N MET A 118 -2.09 -2.99 11.69
CA MET A 118 -2.86 -1.96 10.99
C MET A 118 -3.86 -2.58 10.01
N LEU A 119 -3.41 -3.51 9.18
CA LEU A 119 -4.23 -4.11 8.13
C LEU A 119 -5.27 -5.08 8.68
N VAL A 120 -4.91 -5.92 9.65
CA VAL A 120 -5.85 -6.89 10.25
C VAL A 120 -6.97 -6.17 11.00
N THR A 121 -6.62 -5.16 11.80
CA THR A 121 -7.63 -4.38 12.53
C THR A 121 -8.48 -3.53 11.58
N GLY A 122 -7.89 -2.94 10.55
CA GLY A 122 -8.62 -2.23 9.50
C GLY A 122 -9.61 -3.14 8.78
N TYR A 123 -9.20 -4.35 8.41
CA TYR A 123 -10.09 -5.33 7.79
C TYR A 123 -11.26 -5.72 8.68
N PHE A 124 -11.02 -5.98 9.96
CA PHE A 124 -12.10 -6.35 10.89
C PHE A 124 -13.16 -5.26 10.99
N GLY A 125 -12.74 -3.99 11.00
CA GLY A 125 -13.68 -2.88 11.05
C GLY A 125 -14.44 -2.67 9.75
N GLU A 126 -13.76 -2.70 8.60
CA GLU A 126 -14.41 -2.48 7.30
C GLU A 126 -15.30 -3.65 6.88
N ALA A 127 -14.93 -4.88 7.23
CA ALA A 127 -15.72 -6.08 6.97
C ALA A 127 -16.84 -6.32 8.00
N GLY A 128 -16.89 -5.55 9.09
CA GLY A 128 -17.93 -5.68 10.12
C GLY A 128 -17.86 -7.00 10.90
N ILE A 129 -16.66 -7.58 11.04
CA ILE A 129 -16.46 -8.86 11.72
C ILE A 129 -15.84 -8.67 13.11
N MET A 130 -15.85 -9.74 13.92
CA MET A 130 -15.27 -9.76 15.28
C MET A 130 -16.02 -8.91 16.34
N GLY A 131 -17.28 -8.52 16.09
CA GLY A 131 -18.24 -8.05 17.09
C GLY A 131 -17.94 -6.70 17.78
N LEU A 132 -16.91 -5.97 17.36
CA LEU A 132 -16.65 -4.60 17.82
C LEU A 132 -17.06 -3.59 16.74
N ASP A 133 -17.37 -2.37 17.19
CA ASP A 133 -17.71 -1.26 16.30
C ASP A 133 -16.56 -0.93 15.31
N ALA A 134 -16.90 -0.61 14.08
CA ALA A 134 -15.93 -0.23 13.05
C ALA A 134 -14.98 0.90 13.51
N GLN A 135 -15.52 1.89 14.23
CA GLN A 135 -14.73 3.01 14.78
C GLN A 135 -13.63 2.58 15.75
N LEU A 136 -13.84 1.54 16.55
CA LEU A 136 -12.82 1.02 17.50
C LEU A 136 -11.72 0.27 16.75
N TRP A 137 -12.10 -0.54 15.77
CA TRP A 137 -11.15 -1.20 14.89
C TRP A 137 -10.34 -0.19 14.05
N GLY A 138 -11.01 0.83 13.52
CA GLY A 138 -10.38 1.93 12.80
C GLY A 138 -9.40 2.72 13.66
N LEU A 139 -9.72 2.96 14.94
CA LEU A 139 -8.82 3.60 15.89
C LEU A 139 -7.55 2.76 16.14
N ALA A 140 -7.70 1.43 16.34
CA ALA A 140 -6.56 0.53 16.51
C ALA A 140 -5.66 0.51 15.27
N SER A 141 -6.26 0.44 14.08
CA SER A 141 -5.55 0.54 12.79
C SER A 141 -4.83 1.88 12.64
N GLY A 142 -5.51 2.98 12.98
CA GLY A 142 -4.96 4.33 12.94
C GLY A 142 -3.76 4.51 13.85
N ILE A 143 -3.80 3.99 15.09
CA ILE A 143 -2.67 4.03 16.02
C ILE A 143 -1.45 3.32 15.41
N ALA A 144 -1.63 2.13 14.83
CA ALA A 144 -0.54 1.41 14.19
C ALA A 144 0.02 2.18 12.97
N TYR A 145 -0.85 2.79 12.15
CA TYR A 145 -0.44 3.65 11.03
C TYR A 145 0.40 4.85 11.50
N PHE A 146 -0.09 5.60 12.49
CA PHE A 146 0.65 6.76 13.00
C PHE A 146 1.96 6.36 13.68
N TRP A 147 2.04 5.17 14.24
CA TRP A 147 3.30 4.66 14.80
C TRP A 147 4.31 4.33 13.69
N ILE A 148 3.88 3.70 12.60
CA ILE A 148 4.75 3.51 11.41
C ILE A 148 5.23 4.86 10.91
N LEU A 149 4.33 5.82 10.74
CA LEU A 149 4.65 7.15 10.26
C LEU A 149 5.66 7.87 11.18
N TYR A 150 5.45 7.79 12.50
CA TYR A 150 6.40 8.33 13.47
C TYR A 150 7.80 7.69 13.30
N GLU A 151 7.87 6.37 13.21
CA GLU A 151 9.15 5.65 13.11
C GLU A 151 9.93 6.04 11.84
N VAL A 152 9.24 6.14 10.70
CA VAL A 152 9.87 6.48 9.43
C VAL A 152 10.12 7.97 9.24
N ALA A 153 9.33 8.86 9.84
CA ALA A 153 9.46 10.31 9.66
C ALA A 153 10.30 11.00 10.74
N MET A 154 10.29 10.51 11.98
CA MET A 154 10.92 11.16 13.14
C MET A 154 11.71 10.18 14.04
N GLY A 155 11.41 8.89 13.98
CA GLY A 155 11.98 7.85 14.83
C GLY A 155 13.36 7.37 14.40
N GLY A 156 13.64 6.10 14.68
CA GLY A 156 14.94 5.47 14.41
C GLY A 156 15.29 5.44 12.93
N ALA A 157 14.32 5.14 12.05
CA ALA A 157 14.52 5.10 10.62
C ALA A 157 14.91 6.49 10.05
N ALA A 158 14.21 7.55 10.48
CA ALA A 158 14.52 8.92 10.07
C ALA A 158 15.93 9.36 10.49
N LYS A 159 16.34 9.01 11.71
CA LYS A 159 17.69 9.33 12.24
C LYS A 159 18.78 8.64 11.42
N LEU A 160 18.58 7.37 11.08
CA LEU A 160 19.51 6.62 10.22
C LEU A 160 19.59 7.22 8.81
N ALA A 161 18.46 7.56 8.21
CA ALA A 161 18.43 8.21 6.90
C ALA A 161 19.19 9.54 6.90
N LYS A 162 18.96 10.37 7.91
CA LYS A 162 19.65 11.66 8.08
C LYS A 162 21.16 11.50 8.27
N SER A 163 21.58 10.50 9.06
CA SER A 163 23.01 10.24 9.26
C SER A 163 23.69 9.69 8.01
N ALA A 164 22.96 8.96 7.16
CA ALA A 164 23.46 8.48 5.87
C ALA A 164 23.65 9.62 4.86
N GLY A 165 22.76 10.60 4.88
CA GLY A 165 22.77 11.75 3.97
C GLY A 165 22.57 11.38 2.50
N GLY A 166 22.80 12.35 1.61
CA GLY A 166 22.85 12.15 0.16
C GLY A 166 21.64 11.42 -0.43
N ASN A 167 21.91 10.47 -1.32
CA ASN A 167 20.86 9.72 -2.04
C ASN A 167 20.02 8.82 -1.13
N VAL A 168 20.60 8.28 -0.04
CA VAL A 168 19.86 7.43 0.91
C VAL A 168 18.83 8.25 1.66
N GLU A 169 19.20 9.42 2.15
CA GLU A 169 18.26 10.35 2.81
C GLU A 169 17.16 10.81 1.84
N SER A 170 17.52 11.12 0.60
CA SER A 170 16.56 11.55 -0.43
C SER A 170 15.56 10.44 -0.77
N ALA A 171 16.02 9.20 -0.97
CA ALA A 171 15.16 8.04 -1.22
C ALA A 171 14.25 7.76 -0.04
N HIS A 172 14.78 7.77 1.19
CA HIS A 172 13.97 7.59 2.40
C HIS A 172 12.88 8.66 2.53
N LYS A 173 13.21 9.94 2.33
CA LYS A 173 12.23 11.05 2.35
C LYS A 173 11.13 10.86 1.30
N MET A 174 11.46 10.32 0.12
CA MET A 174 10.47 10.03 -0.90
C MET A 174 9.51 8.93 -0.43
N LEU A 175 10.01 7.83 0.13
CA LEU A 175 9.16 6.78 0.71
C LEU A 175 8.29 7.31 1.85
N VAL A 176 8.82 8.17 2.72
CA VAL A 176 8.03 8.81 3.79
C VAL A 176 6.87 9.61 3.22
N LYS A 177 7.08 10.35 2.11
CA LYS A 177 6.00 11.07 1.43
C LYS A 177 4.91 10.12 0.90
N PHE A 178 5.30 8.96 0.36
CA PHE A 178 4.34 7.94 -0.06
C PHE A 178 3.51 7.41 1.11
N VAL A 179 4.12 7.15 2.26
CA VAL A 179 3.40 6.69 3.45
C VAL A 179 2.52 7.80 4.02
N PHE A 180 3.02 9.04 4.10
CA PHE A 180 2.28 10.16 4.68
C PHE A 180 1.11 10.61 3.79
N ILE A 181 1.35 10.82 2.50
CA ILE A 181 0.35 11.37 1.57
C ILE A 181 -0.45 10.23 0.93
N GLY A 182 0.26 9.22 0.39
CA GLY A 182 -0.37 8.13 -0.36
C GLY A 182 -1.26 7.24 0.51
N TRP A 183 -0.80 6.91 1.72
CA TRP A 183 -1.60 6.06 2.61
C TRP A 183 -2.68 6.82 3.38
N ALA A 184 -2.59 8.15 3.52
CA ALA A 184 -3.63 8.94 4.19
C ALA A 184 -5.01 8.82 3.55
N ILE A 185 -5.07 8.50 2.25
CA ILE A 185 -6.34 8.28 1.54
C ILE A 185 -7.13 7.09 2.13
N TYR A 186 -6.45 6.07 2.66
CA TYR A 186 -7.12 4.87 3.17
C TYR A 186 -7.88 5.09 4.47
N PRO A 187 -7.33 5.71 5.54
CA PRO A 187 -8.13 6.06 6.71
C PRO A 187 -9.26 7.04 6.38
N ILE A 188 -9.09 7.96 5.42
CA ILE A 188 -10.17 8.82 4.95
C ILE A 188 -11.26 7.99 4.28
N GLY A 189 -10.91 7.08 3.37
CA GLY A 189 -11.86 6.17 2.73
C GLY A 189 -12.54 5.23 3.71
N TYR A 190 -11.82 4.74 4.72
CA TYR A 190 -12.38 3.95 5.81
C TYR A 190 -13.48 4.71 6.56
N MET A 191 -13.18 5.94 6.97
CA MET A 191 -14.15 6.80 7.67
C MET A 191 -15.34 7.18 6.80
N ALA A 192 -15.17 7.34 5.50
CA ALA A 192 -16.25 7.61 4.57
C ALA A 192 -17.14 6.39 4.30
N GLY A 193 -16.60 5.18 4.47
CA GLY A 193 -17.29 3.91 4.18
C GLY A 193 -17.82 3.16 5.40
N THR A 194 -17.60 3.66 6.63
CA THR A 194 -18.01 2.99 7.87
C THR A 194 -18.70 3.96 8.84
N ASP A 195 -19.52 3.42 9.73
CA ASP A 195 -20.18 4.22 10.77
C ASP A 195 -19.27 4.47 11.98
N GLY A 196 -19.36 5.68 12.53
CA GLY A 196 -18.59 6.05 13.70
C GLY A 196 -18.80 7.52 14.11
N TRP A 197 -18.03 7.97 15.11
CA TRP A 197 -18.03 9.37 15.57
C TRP A 197 -17.71 10.40 14.47
N TYR A 198 -17.13 9.95 13.38
CA TYR A 198 -16.74 10.74 12.20
C TYR A 198 -17.86 10.80 11.13
N SER A 199 -18.95 10.05 11.27
CA SER A 199 -20.01 9.96 10.23
C SER A 199 -20.59 11.32 9.85
N SER A 200 -20.69 12.27 10.81
CA SER A 200 -21.16 13.63 10.53
C SER A 200 -20.24 14.47 9.64
N ILE A 201 -19.01 14.03 9.41
CA ILE A 201 -18.05 14.71 8.52
C ILE A 201 -18.26 14.29 7.06
N PHE A 202 -18.80 13.08 6.84
CA PHE A 202 -18.95 12.45 5.54
C PHE A 202 -20.43 12.27 5.11
N SER A 203 -21.39 12.75 5.92
CA SER A 203 -22.84 12.72 5.64
C SER A 203 -23.29 13.85 4.71
#